data_cbf0285da1c667a4bf4640c1917addf0
#
_entry.id   cbf0285da1c667a4bf4640c1917addf0
#
_cell.length_a   1.000
_cell.length_b   1.000
_cell.length_c   1.000
_cell.angle_alpha   90.00
_cell.angle_beta   90.00
_cell.angle_gamma   90.00
#
_symmetry.space_group_name_H-M   'P 1'
#
loop_
_entity.id
_entity.type
_entity.pdbx_description
1 polymer ?
#
loop_
_entity_poly.entity_id
_entity_poly.type
_entity_poly.pdbx_seq_one_letter_code
_entity_poly.pdbx_strand_id
1 'polypeptide(L)'
;MRFLQALAATFLLFFCMYFLEGTVQISDRFMRFEIELFKAAELALMRIAIDLYTLLPIIVGLAALAMSFLWFRSSEMVAVRSAGISALAAMCVPALCAFLFGIVSIALLNPLVAILTDQFRISAGKIDASLVQSEWIRNGEVVLGRPGQKSESVIRATLVDETKFEFQDADIFLFADDGTLTHWILAETAMLEDSRWQLSNGKIWRIDSDSPNPEKSAVEFEEYELPTDLTRDQVNSSLISLNFVSFWEIEKLIELRERAGISSVEFKVFYSAELAKPLLFAALVLVGAGFTTRPARVGPASIKVLLAALTVLGIYYFSTFTKVLAENERISPFAAAWLPPTVALALALTQLLVVEDG
;
A
#
# COMPACT_ATOMS: atom_id res chain seq x y z
N MET A 1 -13.92 12.69 24.15
CA MET A 1 -14.37 11.36 24.65
C MET A 1 -15.22 10.61 23.62
N ARG A 2 -16.37 11.15 23.14
CA ARG A 2 -17.29 10.41 22.23
C ARG A 2 -16.67 9.98 20.90
N PHE A 3 -15.81 10.81 20.29
CA PHE A 3 -15.13 10.40 19.06
C PHE A 3 -14.24 9.17 19.27
N LEU A 4 -13.44 9.16 20.32
CA LEU A 4 -12.56 8.03 20.63
C LEU A 4 -13.36 6.76 20.98
N GLN A 5 -14.51 6.89 21.63
CA GLN A 5 -15.41 5.77 21.90
C GLN A 5 -16.01 5.21 20.60
N ALA A 6 -16.47 6.09 19.70
CA ALA A 6 -16.98 5.70 18.39
C ALA A 6 -15.88 5.05 17.54
N LEU A 7 -14.67 5.61 17.56
CA LEU A 7 -13.50 5.07 16.86
C LEU A 7 -13.16 3.67 17.38
N ALA A 8 -13.09 3.50 18.71
CA ALA A 8 -12.81 2.19 19.31
C ALA A 8 -13.89 1.16 19.00
N ALA A 9 -15.18 1.54 19.04
CA ALA A 9 -16.28 0.65 18.71
C ALA A 9 -16.28 0.23 17.24
N THR A 10 -16.05 1.17 16.32
CA THR A 10 -15.96 0.89 14.88
C THR A 10 -14.75 0.04 14.58
N PHE A 11 -13.59 0.35 15.16
CA PHE A 11 -12.37 -0.44 15.01
C PHE A 11 -12.58 -1.88 15.50
N LEU A 12 -13.19 -2.07 16.67
CA LEU A 12 -13.47 -3.39 17.23
C LEU A 12 -14.42 -4.19 16.30
N LEU A 13 -15.42 -3.54 15.73
CA LEU A 13 -16.34 -4.18 14.78
C LEU A 13 -15.60 -4.73 13.55
N PHE A 14 -14.77 -3.89 12.92
CA PHE A 14 -13.96 -4.29 11.77
C PHE A 14 -12.93 -5.36 12.16
N PHE A 15 -12.29 -5.22 13.33
CA PHE A 15 -11.36 -6.22 13.84
C PHE A 15 -12.04 -7.59 13.98
N CYS A 16 -13.19 -7.66 14.64
CA CYS A 16 -13.90 -8.94 14.81
C CYS A 16 -14.31 -9.53 13.45
N MET A 17 -14.81 -8.70 12.52
CA MET A 17 -15.22 -9.15 11.20
C MET A 17 -14.03 -9.74 10.41
N TYR A 18 -12.94 -8.98 10.28
CA TYR A 18 -11.76 -9.42 9.54
C TYR A 18 -11.00 -10.56 10.24
N PHE A 19 -11.04 -10.62 11.58
CA PHE A 19 -10.44 -11.73 12.32
C PHE A 19 -11.17 -13.05 12.05
N LEU A 20 -12.49 -13.05 12.05
CA LEU A 20 -13.27 -14.23 11.73
C LEU A 20 -13.07 -14.66 10.27
N GLU A 21 -13.18 -13.70 9.34
CA GLU A 21 -12.95 -13.95 7.92
C GLU A 21 -11.54 -14.48 7.65
N GLY A 22 -10.51 -13.82 8.19
CA GLY A 22 -9.11 -14.22 8.04
C GLY A 22 -8.82 -15.60 8.62
N THR A 23 -9.40 -15.93 9.78
CA THR A 23 -9.24 -17.26 10.39
C THR A 23 -9.84 -18.36 9.49
N VAL A 24 -11.02 -18.12 8.92
CA VAL A 24 -11.65 -19.07 7.99
C VAL A 24 -10.82 -19.20 6.71
N GLN A 25 -10.42 -18.08 6.09
CA GLN A 25 -9.61 -18.10 4.87
C GLN A 25 -8.28 -18.83 5.05
N ILE A 26 -7.59 -18.60 6.17
CA ILE A 26 -6.32 -19.27 6.47
C ILE A 26 -6.57 -20.75 6.75
N SER A 27 -7.61 -21.11 7.52
CA SER A 27 -7.98 -22.49 7.75
C SER A 27 -8.24 -23.25 6.44
N ASP A 28 -9.03 -22.67 5.54
CA ASP A 28 -9.35 -23.28 4.24
C ASP A 28 -8.10 -23.41 3.35
N ARG A 29 -7.26 -22.36 3.29
CA ARG A 29 -6.04 -22.35 2.49
C ARG A 29 -5.03 -23.42 2.93
N PHE A 30 -4.87 -23.62 4.23
CA PHE A 30 -3.95 -24.59 4.81
C PHE A 30 -4.60 -25.93 5.16
N MET A 31 -5.81 -26.20 4.69
CA MET A 31 -6.53 -27.45 4.96
C MET A 31 -5.74 -28.70 4.56
N ARG A 32 -4.86 -28.59 3.55
CA ARG A 32 -3.96 -29.68 3.11
C ARG A 32 -2.85 -30.01 4.11
N PHE A 33 -2.55 -29.11 5.06
CA PHE A 33 -1.45 -29.24 6.02
C PHE A 33 -1.95 -29.56 7.44
N GLU A 34 -3.25 -29.86 7.60
CA GLU A 34 -3.88 -30.22 8.91
C GLU A 34 -3.55 -29.21 10.03
N ILE A 35 -3.58 -27.91 9.73
CA ILE A 35 -3.25 -26.88 10.70
C ILE A 35 -4.34 -26.77 11.75
N GLU A 36 -3.94 -26.77 13.02
CA GLU A 36 -4.83 -26.54 14.14
C GLU A 36 -5.48 -25.14 14.03
N LEU A 37 -6.77 -25.05 14.39
CA LEU A 37 -7.54 -23.80 14.37
C LEU A 37 -6.85 -22.66 15.15
N PHE A 38 -6.15 -23.00 16.24
CA PHE A 38 -5.40 -22.03 17.03
C PHE A 38 -4.25 -21.40 16.22
N LYS A 39 -3.54 -22.19 15.42
CA LYS A 39 -2.47 -21.68 14.55
C LYS A 39 -3.00 -20.86 13.41
N ALA A 40 -4.15 -21.23 12.84
CA ALA A 40 -4.83 -20.44 11.83
C ALA A 40 -5.26 -19.07 12.41
N ALA A 41 -5.78 -19.03 13.63
CA ALA A 41 -6.14 -17.78 14.31
C ALA A 41 -4.92 -16.90 14.63
N GLU A 42 -3.78 -17.49 15.02
CA GLU A 42 -2.52 -16.76 15.24
C GLU A 42 -2.02 -16.09 13.94
N LEU A 43 -2.04 -16.82 12.82
CA LEU A 43 -1.68 -16.29 11.51
C LEU A 43 -2.67 -15.22 11.05
N ALA A 44 -3.97 -15.42 11.26
CA ALA A 44 -5.00 -14.43 10.95
C ALA A 44 -4.77 -13.14 11.74
N LEU A 45 -4.37 -13.22 13.02
CA LEU A 45 -4.07 -12.04 13.83
C LEU A 45 -2.91 -11.22 13.28
N MET A 46 -1.90 -11.85 12.71
CA MET A 46 -0.78 -11.15 12.08
C MET A 46 -1.19 -10.49 10.76
N ARG A 47 -1.96 -11.21 9.93
CA ARG A 47 -2.40 -10.74 8.62
C ARG A 47 -3.38 -9.58 8.69
N ILE A 48 -4.33 -9.62 9.63
CA ILE A 48 -5.38 -8.60 9.78
C ILE A 48 -4.82 -7.20 10.03
N ALA A 49 -3.58 -7.10 10.53
CA ALA A 49 -2.96 -5.81 10.81
C ALA A 49 -2.87 -4.93 9.56
N ILE A 50 -2.51 -5.49 8.40
CA ILE A 50 -2.43 -4.76 7.14
C ILE A 50 -3.82 -4.39 6.62
N ASP A 51 -4.80 -5.31 6.72
CA ASP A 51 -6.16 -5.07 6.25
C ASP A 51 -6.80 -3.92 7.02
N LEU A 52 -6.70 -3.94 8.36
CA LEU A 52 -7.20 -2.86 9.21
C LEU A 52 -6.47 -1.54 8.98
N TYR A 53 -5.15 -1.58 8.78
CA TYR A 53 -4.38 -0.36 8.50
C TYR A 53 -4.81 0.30 7.20
N THR A 54 -5.04 -0.49 6.17
CA THR A 54 -5.53 -0.02 4.86
C THR A 54 -6.94 0.59 4.95
N LEU A 55 -7.78 0.06 5.85
CA LEU A 55 -9.16 0.51 6.06
C LEU A 55 -9.29 1.64 7.08
N LEU A 56 -8.21 2.09 7.71
CA LEU A 56 -8.26 3.18 8.70
C LEU A 56 -9.04 4.41 8.24
N PRO A 57 -8.91 4.90 6.98
CA PRO A 57 -9.72 6.04 6.53
C PRO A 57 -11.23 5.78 6.58
N ILE A 58 -11.67 4.57 6.22
CA ILE A 58 -13.09 4.17 6.31
C ILE A 58 -13.51 4.08 7.77
N ILE A 59 -12.71 3.43 8.61
CA ILE A 59 -12.98 3.27 10.05
C ILE A 59 -13.13 4.64 10.73
N VAL A 60 -12.22 5.58 10.46
CA VAL A 60 -12.28 6.95 10.99
C VAL A 60 -13.51 7.69 10.46
N GLY A 61 -13.81 7.58 9.17
CA GLY A 61 -14.99 8.21 8.57
C GLY A 61 -16.29 7.69 9.17
N LEU A 62 -16.45 6.37 9.32
CA LEU A 62 -17.63 5.76 9.95
C LEU A 62 -17.73 6.08 11.44
N ALA A 63 -16.63 6.14 12.16
CA ALA A 63 -16.58 6.58 13.56
C ALA A 63 -17.04 8.04 13.69
N ALA A 64 -16.62 8.91 12.78
CA ALA A 64 -17.07 10.30 12.72
C ALA A 64 -18.57 10.40 12.46
N LEU A 65 -19.12 9.58 11.55
CA LEU A 65 -20.55 9.50 11.31
C LEU A 65 -21.32 9.01 12.54
N ALA A 66 -20.84 7.96 13.18
CA ALA A 66 -21.46 7.42 14.39
C ALA A 66 -21.48 8.46 15.53
N MET A 67 -20.36 9.15 15.76
CA MET A 67 -20.28 10.23 16.73
C MET A 67 -21.28 11.34 16.41
N SER A 68 -21.28 11.81 15.16
CA SER A 68 -22.14 12.91 14.71
C SER A 68 -23.62 12.54 14.78
N PHE A 69 -23.98 11.30 14.47
CA PHE A 69 -25.35 10.78 14.61
C PHE A 69 -25.78 10.73 16.08
N LEU A 70 -24.91 10.29 16.99
CA LEU A 70 -25.17 10.29 18.43
C LEU A 70 -25.40 11.71 18.96
N TRP A 71 -24.59 12.68 18.53
CA TRP A 71 -24.76 14.09 18.91
C TRP A 71 -26.07 14.69 18.38
N PHE A 72 -26.44 14.32 17.16
CA PHE A 72 -27.73 14.73 16.61
C PHE A 72 -28.90 14.17 17.45
N ARG A 73 -28.83 12.88 17.81
CA ARG A 73 -29.89 12.21 18.58
C ARG A 73 -29.99 12.69 20.02
N SER A 74 -28.86 13.01 20.64
CA SER A 74 -28.83 13.51 22.05
C SER A 74 -29.13 15.02 22.19
N SER A 75 -29.40 15.73 21.08
CA SER A 75 -29.60 17.19 21.04
C SER A 75 -28.46 18.01 21.66
N GLU A 76 -27.28 17.42 21.88
CA GLU A 76 -26.13 18.12 22.46
C GLU A 76 -25.65 19.25 21.54
N MET A 77 -25.71 19.05 20.21
CA MET A 77 -25.37 20.10 19.27
C MET A 77 -26.28 21.34 19.42
N VAL A 78 -27.55 21.14 19.77
CA VAL A 78 -28.50 22.24 20.04
C VAL A 78 -28.04 23.02 21.26
N ALA A 79 -27.64 22.33 22.34
CA ALA A 79 -27.13 22.98 23.57
C ALA A 79 -25.82 23.74 23.31
N VAL A 80 -24.90 23.19 22.52
CA VAL A 80 -23.65 23.85 22.13
C VAL A 80 -23.92 25.12 21.32
N ARG A 81 -24.84 25.06 20.34
CA ARG A 81 -25.23 26.25 19.52
C ARG A 81 -25.97 27.30 20.34
N SER A 82 -26.81 26.91 21.28
CA SER A 82 -27.49 27.87 22.19
C SER A 82 -26.52 28.58 23.16
N ALA A 83 -25.35 27.97 23.42
CA ALA A 83 -24.25 28.62 24.15
C ALA A 83 -23.38 29.56 23.26
N GLY A 84 -23.77 29.78 21.99
CA GLY A 84 -23.05 30.66 21.05
C GLY A 84 -21.81 30.04 20.38
N ILE A 85 -21.58 28.72 20.53
CA ILE A 85 -20.45 28.05 19.93
C ILE A 85 -20.86 27.59 18.55
N SER A 86 -20.06 27.94 17.50
CA SER A 86 -20.29 27.52 16.11
C SER A 86 -20.15 26.03 15.95
N ALA A 87 -20.81 25.44 14.94
CA ALA A 87 -20.70 24.01 14.63
C ALA A 87 -19.26 23.67 14.25
N LEU A 88 -18.57 24.54 13.51
CA LEU A 88 -17.17 24.36 13.14
C LEU A 88 -16.27 24.33 14.38
N ALA A 89 -16.43 25.26 15.32
CA ALA A 89 -15.64 25.31 16.56
C ALA A 89 -15.84 24.04 17.42
N ALA A 90 -17.09 23.54 17.51
CA ALA A 90 -17.40 22.30 18.22
C ALA A 90 -16.71 21.07 17.59
N MET A 91 -16.52 21.06 16.26
CA MET A 91 -15.89 19.97 15.53
C MET A 91 -14.36 20.05 15.46
N CYS A 92 -13.75 21.19 15.83
CA CYS A 92 -12.29 21.30 15.87
C CYS A 92 -11.64 20.28 16.81
N VAL A 93 -12.24 20.00 17.96
CA VAL A 93 -11.69 19.05 18.94
C VAL A 93 -11.69 17.61 18.39
N PRO A 94 -12.80 17.04 17.88
CA PRO A 94 -12.80 15.75 17.23
C PRO A 94 -11.87 15.68 16.02
N ALA A 95 -11.83 16.73 15.19
CA ALA A 95 -10.94 16.79 14.02
C ALA A 95 -9.46 16.80 14.44
N LEU A 96 -9.11 17.54 15.50
CA LEU A 96 -7.74 17.50 16.05
C LEU A 96 -7.40 16.11 16.62
N CYS A 97 -8.33 15.45 17.32
CA CYS A 97 -8.13 14.08 17.79
C CYS A 97 -7.88 13.11 16.62
N ALA A 98 -8.62 13.25 15.52
CA ALA A 98 -8.42 12.44 14.32
C ALA A 98 -7.08 12.74 13.62
N PHE A 99 -6.69 14.01 13.57
CA PHE A 99 -5.39 14.42 13.04
C PHE A 99 -4.24 13.81 13.86
N LEU A 100 -4.30 13.90 15.19
CA LEU A 100 -3.30 13.30 16.08
C LEU A 100 -3.31 11.77 15.97
N PHE A 101 -4.47 11.14 15.82
CA PHE A 101 -4.56 9.70 15.55
C PHE A 101 -3.89 9.34 14.21
N GLY A 102 -4.02 10.18 13.19
CA GLY A 102 -3.29 10.04 11.92
C GLY A 102 -1.77 10.06 12.11
N ILE A 103 -1.24 10.99 12.92
CA ILE A 103 0.19 11.03 13.26
C ILE A 103 0.61 9.74 13.99
N VAL A 104 -0.16 9.32 14.99
CA VAL A 104 0.10 8.07 15.74
C VAL A 104 0.04 6.86 14.82
N SER A 105 -0.87 6.85 13.83
CA SER A 105 -0.95 5.75 12.87
C SER A 105 0.30 5.62 12.02
N ILE A 106 0.92 6.71 11.60
CA ILE A 106 2.18 6.70 10.86
C ILE A 106 3.35 6.29 11.75
N ALA A 107 3.44 6.92 12.94
CA ALA A 107 4.60 6.79 13.81
C ALA A 107 4.70 5.43 14.50
N LEU A 108 3.57 4.83 14.88
CA LEU A 108 3.51 3.62 15.69
C LEU A 108 2.79 2.45 14.99
N LEU A 109 1.60 2.69 14.41
CA LEU A 109 0.83 1.60 13.80
C LEU A 109 1.49 1.09 12.52
N ASN A 110 2.01 1.98 11.66
CA ASN A 110 2.68 1.56 10.43
C ASN A 110 3.88 0.64 10.69
N PRO A 111 4.87 0.98 11.56
CA PRO A 111 5.97 0.07 11.87
C PRO A 111 5.49 -1.24 12.50
N LEU A 112 4.47 -1.19 13.36
CA LEU A 112 3.90 -2.39 13.97
C LEU A 112 3.29 -3.32 12.90
N VAL A 113 2.54 -2.75 11.95
CA VAL A 113 1.96 -3.50 10.83
C VAL A 113 3.05 -4.12 9.97
N ALA A 114 4.12 -3.39 9.65
CA ALA A 114 5.25 -3.92 8.89
C ALA A 114 5.89 -5.14 9.60
N ILE A 115 6.13 -5.06 10.90
CA ILE A 115 6.68 -6.18 11.70
C ILE A 115 5.74 -7.38 11.70
N LEU A 116 4.43 -7.16 11.94
CA LEU A 116 3.45 -8.25 11.99
C LEU A 116 3.30 -8.94 10.63
N THR A 117 3.35 -8.17 9.55
CA THR A 117 3.25 -8.69 8.19
C THR A 117 4.49 -9.52 7.82
N ASP A 118 5.69 -9.07 8.21
CA ASP A 118 6.92 -9.85 8.02
C ASP A 118 6.92 -11.14 8.83
N GLN A 119 6.46 -11.10 10.09
CA GLN A 119 6.29 -12.31 10.91
C GLN A 119 5.26 -13.27 10.32
N PHE A 120 4.17 -12.76 9.75
CA PHE A 120 3.20 -13.57 9.01
C PHE A 120 3.88 -14.28 7.84
N ARG A 121 4.66 -13.57 7.02
CA ARG A 121 5.42 -14.12 5.89
C ARG A 121 6.33 -15.27 6.33
N ILE A 122 7.15 -15.03 7.33
CA ILE A 122 8.09 -16.04 7.86
C ILE A 122 7.33 -17.28 8.40
N SER A 123 6.23 -17.06 9.11
CA SER A 123 5.46 -18.15 9.74
C SER A 123 4.66 -18.95 8.72
N ALA A 124 4.04 -18.28 7.74
CA ALA A 124 3.32 -18.92 6.65
C ALA A 124 4.27 -19.68 5.71
N GLY A 125 5.45 -19.11 5.42
CA GLY A 125 6.47 -19.75 4.58
C GLY A 125 7.06 -21.04 5.16
N LYS A 126 7.08 -21.18 6.48
CA LYS A 126 7.48 -22.44 7.13
C LYS A 126 6.45 -23.56 6.93
N ILE A 127 5.20 -23.23 6.65
CA ILE A 127 4.12 -24.19 6.43
C ILE A 127 4.02 -24.53 4.95
N ASP A 128 4.07 -23.50 4.09
CA ASP A 128 4.04 -23.68 2.65
C ASP A 128 4.88 -22.59 1.96
N ALA A 129 6.05 -22.96 1.48
CA ALA A 129 6.96 -22.04 0.79
C ALA A 129 6.35 -21.45 -0.50
N SER A 130 5.47 -22.19 -1.18
CA SER A 130 4.82 -21.74 -2.41
C SER A 130 3.85 -20.56 -2.19
N LEU A 131 3.30 -20.42 -0.98
CA LEU A 131 2.39 -19.34 -0.61
C LEU A 131 3.12 -18.02 -0.45
N VAL A 132 4.33 -18.03 0.08
CA VAL A 132 5.16 -16.84 0.21
C VAL A 132 5.52 -16.32 -1.17
N GLN A 133 5.84 -17.23 -2.10
CA GLN A 133 6.24 -16.89 -3.45
C GLN A 133 5.09 -16.32 -4.30
N SER A 134 3.86 -16.81 -4.13
CA SER A 134 2.72 -16.41 -4.96
C SER A 134 2.01 -15.12 -4.53
N GLU A 135 2.05 -14.79 -3.25
CA GLU A 135 1.25 -13.67 -2.69
C GLU A 135 2.06 -12.36 -2.58
N TRP A 136 3.39 -12.46 -2.50
CA TRP A 136 4.27 -11.34 -2.14
C TRP A 136 5.26 -10.94 -3.26
N ILE A 137 5.54 -11.85 -4.17
CA ILE A 137 6.27 -11.57 -5.40
C ILE A 137 5.23 -11.60 -6.51
N ARG A 138 5.04 -10.49 -7.21
CA ARG A 138 4.09 -10.40 -8.33
C ARG A 138 4.43 -11.48 -9.36
N ASN A 139 3.81 -12.66 -9.26
CA ASN A 139 4.04 -13.87 -10.06
C ASN A 139 5.42 -14.54 -9.91
N GLY A 140 6.17 -14.32 -8.83
CA GLY A 140 7.54 -14.83 -8.68
C GLY A 140 8.58 -14.15 -9.56
N GLU A 141 8.16 -13.21 -10.38
CA GLU A 141 8.96 -12.56 -11.40
C GLU A 141 9.56 -11.26 -10.90
N VAL A 142 10.87 -11.17 -10.93
CA VAL A 142 11.65 -9.99 -10.55
C VAL A 142 12.15 -9.33 -11.83
N VAL A 143 11.89 -8.03 -11.98
CA VAL A 143 12.44 -7.23 -13.08
C VAL A 143 13.42 -6.22 -12.50
N LEU A 144 14.70 -6.40 -12.81
CA LEU A 144 15.79 -5.52 -12.42
C LEU A 144 16.22 -4.69 -13.63
N GLY A 145 16.21 -3.37 -13.49
CA GLY A 145 16.57 -2.43 -14.57
C GLY A 145 15.37 -1.95 -15.40
N ARG A 146 15.53 -0.80 -16.05
CA ARG A 146 14.55 -0.26 -17.01
C ARG A 146 15.27 0.07 -18.33
N PRO A 147 14.70 -0.32 -19.49
CA PRO A 147 15.22 0.14 -20.77
C PRO A 147 15.11 1.68 -20.87
N GLY A 148 16.20 2.35 -21.22
CA GLY A 148 16.23 3.80 -21.44
C GLY A 148 16.66 4.69 -20.27
N GLN A 149 16.93 4.14 -19.08
CA GLN A 149 17.58 4.84 -17.97
C GLN A 149 18.91 4.15 -17.67
N LYS A 150 20.05 4.69 -18.08
CA LYS A 150 21.44 4.30 -17.74
C LYS A 150 21.73 2.85 -17.29
N SER A 151 20.77 1.94 -17.42
CA SER A 151 20.89 0.53 -17.09
C SER A 151 21.31 -0.22 -18.35
N GLU A 152 22.53 -0.70 -18.34
CA GLU A 152 23.08 -1.53 -19.41
C GLU A 152 22.36 -2.88 -19.51
N SER A 153 21.58 -3.27 -18.51
CA SER A 153 20.90 -4.57 -18.47
C SER A 153 19.51 -4.50 -17.84
N VAL A 154 18.60 -5.31 -18.36
CA VAL A 154 17.29 -5.62 -17.74
C VAL A 154 17.24 -7.12 -17.51
N ILE A 155 17.00 -7.51 -16.26
CA ILE A 155 16.93 -8.91 -15.85
C ILE A 155 15.51 -9.20 -15.40
N ARG A 156 14.94 -10.27 -15.96
CA ARG A 156 13.67 -10.83 -15.60
C ARG A 156 13.89 -12.27 -15.15
N ALA A 157 13.57 -12.60 -13.93
CA ALA A 157 13.84 -13.93 -13.39
C ALA A 157 12.86 -14.28 -12.26
N THR A 158 12.71 -15.56 -11.96
CA THR A 158 11.92 -16.06 -10.83
C THR A 158 12.83 -16.31 -9.63
N LEU A 159 12.59 -15.64 -8.50
CA LEU A 159 13.36 -15.86 -7.28
C LEU A 159 13.00 -17.21 -6.64
N VAL A 160 14.02 -18.02 -6.32
CA VAL A 160 13.86 -19.33 -5.67
C VAL A 160 14.36 -19.34 -4.24
N ASP A 161 15.51 -18.72 -3.99
CA ASP A 161 16.11 -18.62 -2.64
C ASP A 161 16.57 -17.19 -2.37
N GLU A 162 15.88 -16.50 -1.45
CA GLU A 162 16.22 -15.14 -1.01
C GLU A 162 17.59 -15.06 -0.31
N THR A 163 17.98 -16.12 0.40
CA THR A 163 19.22 -16.10 1.19
C THR A 163 20.46 -16.22 0.33
N LYS A 164 20.33 -16.96 -0.78
CA LYS A 164 21.40 -17.17 -1.75
C LYS A 164 21.32 -16.25 -2.97
N PHE A 165 20.24 -15.46 -3.10
CA PHE A 165 19.94 -14.69 -4.31
C PHE A 165 19.98 -15.57 -5.57
N GLU A 166 19.32 -16.74 -5.46
CA GLU A 166 19.20 -17.72 -6.54
C GLU A 166 17.89 -17.52 -7.28
N PHE A 167 18.00 -17.36 -8.58
CA PHE A 167 16.90 -17.12 -9.50
C PHE A 167 16.84 -18.23 -10.54
N GLN A 168 15.64 -18.57 -10.99
CA GLN A 168 15.38 -19.49 -12.10
C GLN A 168 14.72 -18.77 -13.27
N ASP A 169 14.82 -19.38 -14.46
CA ASP A 169 14.24 -18.87 -15.70
C ASP A 169 14.64 -17.40 -15.95
N ALA A 170 15.95 -17.12 -15.90
CA ALA A 170 16.48 -15.78 -16.04
C ALA A 170 16.57 -15.35 -17.51
N ASP A 171 15.77 -14.33 -17.86
CA ASP A 171 15.85 -13.58 -19.11
C ASP A 171 16.65 -12.30 -18.89
N ILE A 172 17.79 -12.15 -19.53
CA ILE A 172 18.66 -10.99 -19.39
C ILE A 172 18.79 -10.28 -20.74
N PHE A 173 18.44 -9.00 -20.76
CA PHE A 173 18.54 -8.15 -21.93
C PHE A 173 19.64 -7.12 -21.72
N LEU A 174 20.64 -7.12 -22.59
CA LEU A 174 21.75 -6.14 -22.55
C LEU A 174 21.53 -5.08 -23.62
N PHE A 175 21.68 -3.82 -23.21
CA PHE A 175 21.50 -2.66 -24.07
C PHE A 175 22.82 -1.91 -24.25
N ALA A 176 23.02 -1.33 -25.41
CA ALA A 176 24.10 -0.38 -25.66
C ALA A 176 23.74 1.00 -25.10
N ASP A 177 24.72 1.93 -25.02
CA ASP A 177 24.56 3.30 -24.53
C ASP A 177 23.47 4.11 -25.26
N ASP A 178 23.17 3.73 -26.50
CA ASP A 178 22.11 4.33 -27.33
C ASP A 178 20.71 3.74 -27.07
N GLY A 179 20.61 2.75 -26.17
CA GLY A 179 19.37 2.07 -25.82
C GLY A 179 18.97 0.96 -26.78
N THR A 180 19.84 0.56 -27.73
CA THR A 180 19.58 -0.57 -28.62
C THR A 180 19.88 -1.88 -27.90
N LEU A 181 19.00 -2.90 -28.09
CA LEU A 181 19.21 -4.25 -27.55
C LEU A 181 20.36 -4.93 -28.32
N THR A 182 21.39 -5.33 -27.58
CA THR A 182 22.60 -5.97 -28.17
C THR A 182 22.66 -7.47 -27.96
N HIS A 183 22.28 -7.93 -26.77
CA HIS A 183 22.29 -9.35 -26.43
C HIS A 183 21.02 -9.72 -25.64
N TRP A 184 20.57 -10.92 -25.88
CA TRP A 184 19.58 -11.59 -25.08
C TRP A 184 20.18 -12.87 -24.52
N ILE A 185 20.11 -13.08 -23.22
CA ILE A 185 20.64 -14.24 -22.54
C ILE A 185 19.48 -14.90 -21.79
N LEU A 186 19.31 -16.19 -22.02
CA LEU A 186 18.41 -17.05 -21.27
C LEU A 186 19.27 -17.99 -20.43
N ALA A 187 18.97 -18.10 -19.13
CA ALA A 187 19.66 -19.02 -18.24
C ALA A 187 18.65 -19.78 -17.38
N GLU A 188 18.89 -21.08 -17.16
CA GLU A 188 18.06 -21.89 -16.28
C GLU A 188 18.18 -21.42 -14.82
N THR A 189 19.41 -21.09 -14.40
CA THR A 189 19.67 -20.51 -13.07
C THR A 189 20.60 -19.30 -13.17
N ALA A 190 20.34 -18.31 -12.29
CA ALA A 190 21.17 -17.13 -12.14
C ALA A 190 21.40 -16.87 -10.65
N MET A 191 22.66 -16.68 -10.24
CA MET A 191 23.04 -16.38 -8.86
C MET A 191 23.86 -15.10 -8.83
N LEU A 192 23.53 -14.18 -7.92
CA LEU A 192 24.31 -12.95 -7.74
C LEU A 192 25.41 -13.15 -6.69
N GLU A 193 26.65 -13.14 -7.12
CA GLU A 193 27.82 -13.25 -6.26
C GLU A 193 28.87 -12.18 -6.61
N ASP A 194 29.36 -11.46 -5.63
CA ASP A 194 30.43 -10.46 -5.73
C ASP A 194 30.35 -9.53 -6.97
N SER A 195 29.18 -8.91 -7.20
CA SER A 195 28.91 -8.02 -8.34
C SER A 195 29.04 -8.71 -9.71
N ARG A 196 28.71 -10.00 -9.77
CA ARG A 196 28.63 -10.80 -10.98
C ARG A 196 27.42 -11.71 -10.93
N TRP A 197 26.78 -11.86 -12.06
CA TRP A 197 25.78 -12.90 -12.26
C TRP A 197 26.48 -14.17 -12.71
N GLN A 198 26.38 -15.22 -11.90
CA GLN A 198 26.74 -16.58 -12.32
C GLN A 198 25.51 -17.22 -12.95
N LEU A 199 25.60 -17.44 -14.24
CA LEU A 199 24.51 -18.02 -15.04
C LEU A 199 24.85 -19.46 -15.37
N SER A 200 23.90 -20.37 -15.24
CA SER A 200 24.10 -21.78 -15.56
C SER A 200 23.07 -22.27 -16.57
N ASN A 201 23.51 -23.14 -17.46
CA ASN A 201 22.68 -23.82 -18.46
C ASN A 201 21.84 -22.85 -19.30
N GLY A 202 22.45 -22.19 -20.26
CA GLY A 202 21.74 -21.17 -21.02
C GLY A 202 22.18 -20.98 -22.45
N LYS A 203 21.57 -19.95 -23.07
CA LYS A 203 21.85 -19.50 -24.42
C LYS A 203 22.03 -18.00 -24.47
N ILE A 204 22.97 -17.56 -25.31
CA ILE A 204 23.19 -16.14 -25.58
C ILE A 204 22.91 -15.90 -27.07
N TRP A 205 22.01 -14.96 -27.35
CA TRP A 205 21.76 -14.45 -28.69
C TRP A 205 22.37 -13.07 -28.84
N ARG A 206 23.15 -12.89 -29.91
CA ARG A 206 23.55 -11.55 -30.31
C ARG A 206 22.47 -10.98 -31.23
N ILE A 207 21.92 -9.84 -30.84
CA ILE A 207 20.89 -9.14 -31.62
C ILE A 207 21.58 -8.06 -32.43
N ASP A 208 21.66 -8.31 -33.77
CA ASP A 208 22.25 -7.38 -34.71
C ASP A 208 21.16 -6.94 -35.70
N SER A 209 21.06 -5.62 -35.96
CA SER A 209 20.05 -5.07 -36.88
C SER A 209 20.10 -5.65 -38.30
N ASP A 210 21.27 -6.20 -38.69
CA ASP A 210 21.51 -6.75 -40.02
C ASP A 210 21.29 -8.27 -40.13
N SER A 211 21.00 -8.98 -39.02
CA SER A 211 20.78 -10.41 -39.02
C SER A 211 19.29 -10.77 -38.89
N PRO A 212 18.64 -11.26 -39.96
CA PRO A 212 17.22 -11.60 -39.96
C PRO A 212 16.86 -12.84 -39.13
N ASN A 213 17.84 -13.56 -38.61
CA ASN A 213 17.59 -14.76 -37.78
C ASN A 213 18.58 -14.84 -36.60
N PRO A 214 18.14 -14.38 -35.40
CA PRO A 214 18.97 -14.41 -34.18
C PRO A 214 19.43 -15.82 -33.79
N GLU A 215 18.65 -16.87 -34.11
CA GLU A 215 18.95 -18.26 -33.74
C GLU A 215 20.28 -18.75 -34.34
N LYS A 216 20.72 -18.18 -35.46
CA LYS A 216 22.02 -18.52 -36.07
C LYS A 216 23.22 -17.98 -35.28
N SER A 217 23.00 -16.99 -34.42
CA SER A 217 24.03 -16.42 -33.54
C SER A 217 23.95 -16.96 -32.12
N ALA A 218 23.07 -17.92 -31.85
CA ALA A 218 22.91 -18.53 -30.55
C ALA A 218 24.15 -19.33 -30.13
N VAL A 219 24.68 -19.03 -28.96
CA VAL A 219 25.79 -19.76 -28.33
C VAL A 219 25.27 -20.38 -27.03
N GLU A 220 25.35 -21.69 -26.90
CA GLU A 220 25.01 -22.38 -25.65
C GLU A 220 26.18 -22.33 -24.68
N PHE A 221 25.91 -22.23 -23.41
CA PHE A 221 26.91 -22.25 -22.33
C PHE A 221 26.42 -23.12 -21.17
N GLU A 222 27.35 -23.77 -20.48
CA GLU A 222 27.09 -24.45 -19.21
C GLU A 222 27.22 -23.49 -18.03
N GLU A 223 28.23 -22.64 -18.02
CA GLU A 223 28.48 -21.60 -17.06
C GLU A 223 28.92 -20.32 -17.79
N TYR A 224 28.36 -19.18 -17.34
CA TYR A 224 28.71 -17.86 -17.87
C TYR A 224 28.67 -16.81 -16.76
N GLU A 225 29.73 -16.01 -16.65
CA GLU A 225 29.82 -14.90 -15.71
C GLU A 225 29.49 -13.58 -16.42
N LEU A 226 28.47 -12.89 -15.93
CA LEU A 226 28.09 -11.57 -16.43
C LEU A 226 28.43 -10.51 -15.37
N PRO A 227 29.37 -9.58 -15.59
CA PRO A 227 29.64 -8.49 -14.69
C PRO A 227 28.40 -7.61 -14.52
N THR A 228 28.16 -7.12 -13.31
CA THR A 228 27.05 -6.23 -13.02
C THR A 228 27.45 -5.20 -11.96
N ASP A 229 26.90 -3.99 -12.07
CA ASP A 229 27.05 -2.95 -11.05
C ASP A 229 26.00 -3.10 -9.92
N LEU A 230 25.10 -4.08 -10.03
CA LEU A 230 24.07 -4.34 -9.04
C LEU A 230 24.67 -4.95 -7.78
N THR A 231 24.38 -4.32 -6.64
CA THR A 231 24.72 -4.87 -5.33
C THR A 231 23.60 -5.73 -4.78
N ARG A 232 23.93 -6.65 -3.85
CA ARG A 232 22.93 -7.47 -3.15
C ARG A 232 21.85 -6.61 -2.48
N ASP A 233 22.23 -5.46 -1.89
CA ASP A 233 21.27 -4.54 -1.26
C ASP A 233 20.30 -3.93 -2.26
N GLN A 234 20.76 -3.63 -3.47
CA GLN A 234 19.91 -3.11 -4.54
C GLN A 234 18.93 -4.16 -5.05
N VAL A 235 19.40 -5.39 -5.27
CA VAL A 235 18.53 -6.51 -5.67
C VAL A 235 17.52 -6.81 -4.55
N ASN A 236 17.96 -6.86 -3.30
CA ASN A 236 17.07 -7.04 -2.16
C ASN A 236 16.00 -5.93 -2.09
N SER A 237 16.37 -4.67 -2.34
CA SER A 237 15.42 -3.55 -2.37
C SER A 237 14.34 -3.71 -3.44
N SER A 238 14.62 -4.43 -4.55
CA SER A 238 13.63 -4.71 -5.60
C SER A 238 12.63 -5.79 -5.20
N LEU A 239 13.03 -6.69 -4.31
CA LEU A 239 12.20 -7.80 -3.81
C LEU A 239 11.27 -7.37 -2.67
N ILE A 240 11.60 -6.27 -2.00
CA ILE A 240 10.83 -5.79 -0.85
C ILE A 240 9.48 -5.24 -1.31
N SER A 241 8.39 -5.83 -0.84
CA SER A 241 7.05 -5.27 -0.97
C SER A 241 6.81 -4.14 0.02
N LEU A 242 6.02 -3.12 -0.37
CA LEU A 242 5.60 -2.02 0.51
C LEU A 242 4.97 -2.48 1.82
N ASN A 243 4.33 -3.64 1.82
CA ASN A 243 3.64 -4.19 2.98
C ASN A 243 4.58 -4.55 4.14
N PHE A 244 5.89 -4.72 3.88
CA PHE A 244 6.91 -5.09 4.88
C PHE A 244 7.78 -3.92 5.32
N VAL A 245 7.55 -2.73 4.74
CA VAL A 245 8.41 -1.57 4.95
C VAL A 245 7.79 -0.62 5.95
N SER A 246 8.56 -0.32 7.01
CA SER A 246 8.21 0.75 7.93
C SER A 246 8.32 2.12 7.24
N PHE A 247 7.40 3.04 7.57
CA PHE A 247 7.45 4.44 7.10
C PHE A 247 8.84 5.07 7.26
N TRP A 248 9.54 4.76 8.34
CA TRP A 248 10.87 5.29 8.65
C TRP A 248 11.99 4.81 7.73
N GLU A 249 11.77 3.69 7.03
CA GLU A 249 12.75 3.07 6.13
C GLU A 249 12.48 3.39 4.65
N ILE A 250 11.28 3.90 4.34
CA ILE A 250 10.85 4.12 2.95
C ILE A 250 11.76 5.10 2.21
N GLU A 251 12.20 6.19 2.85
CA GLU A 251 13.05 7.20 2.21
C GLU A 251 14.39 6.61 1.77
N LYS A 252 15.00 5.78 2.62
CA LYS A 252 16.24 5.05 2.29
C LYS A 252 16.02 4.08 1.14
N LEU A 253 14.88 3.39 1.10
CA LEU A 253 14.54 2.46 0.01
C LEU A 253 14.30 3.17 -1.31
N ILE A 254 13.63 4.32 -1.30
CA ILE A 254 13.48 5.16 -2.49
C ILE A 254 14.85 5.50 -3.07
N GLU A 255 15.79 5.97 -2.22
CA GLU A 255 17.13 6.33 -2.65
C GLU A 255 17.90 5.13 -3.22
N LEU A 256 17.84 3.96 -2.57
CA LEU A 256 18.49 2.74 -3.04
C LEU A 256 17.95 2.29 -4.41
N ARG A 257 16.61 2.31 -4.60
CA ARG A 257 15.97 1.94 -5.86
C ARG A 257 16.32 2.92 -6.99
N GLU A 258 16.35 4.22 -6.72
CA GLU A 258 16.76 5.23 -7.68
C GLU A 258 18.20 5.08 -8.13
N ARG A 259 19.12 4.80 -7.18
CA ARG A 259 20.52 4.50 -7.50
C ARG A 259 20.68 3.22 -8.35
N ALA A 260 19.79 2.25 -8.14
CA ALA A 260 19.77 1.01 -8.92
C ALA A 260 19.06 1.14 -10.28
N GLY A 261 18.53 2.33 -10.62
CA GLY A 261 17.73 2.51 -11.84
C GLY A 261 16.35 1.82 -11.81
N ILE A 262 15.88 1.40 -10.62
CA ILE A 262 14.60 0.71 -10.43
C ILE A 262 13.51 1.73 -10.11
N SER A 263 12.28 1.49 -10.59
CA SER A 263 11.16 2.39 -10.29
C SER A 263 10.90 2.50 -8.79
N SER A 264 10.91 3.72 -8.28
CA SER A 264 10.57 4.06 -6.89
C SER A 264 9.20 4.74 -6.76
N VAL A 265 8.42 4.83 -7.86
CA VAL A 265 7.17 5.60 -7.92
C VAL A 265 6.15 5.10 -6.90
N GLU A 266 5.95 3.79 -6.78
CA GLU A 266 5.04 3.17 -5.83
C GLU A 266 5.39 3.54 -4.37
N PHE A 267 6.68 3.51 -4.01
CA PHE A 267 7.18 3.92 -2.69
C PHE A 267 7.00 5.42 -2.43
N LYS A 268 7.20 6.27 -3.44
CA LYS A 268 6.94 7.72 -3.34
C LYS A 268 5.46 8.02 -3.16
N VAL A 269 4.59 7.29 -3.86
CA VAL A 269 3.13 7.41 -3.72
C VAL A 269 2.72 7.02 -2.29
N PHE A 270 3.21 5.89 -1.80
CA PHE A 270 2.92 5.43 -0.45
C PHE A 270 3.43 6.44 0.60
N TYR A 271 4.69 6.86 0.52
CA TYR A 271 5.28 7.85 1.44
C TYR A 271 4.46 9.14 1.51
N SER A 272 4.12 9.70 0.33
CA SER A 272 3.32 10.92 0.25
C SER A 272 1.91 10.72 0.80
N ALA A 273 1.29 9.55 0.58
CA ALA A 273 -0.03 9.22 1.08
C ALA A 273 -0.05 9.06 2.60
N GLU A 274 1.01 8.46 3.18
CA GLU A 274 1.16 8.39 4.64
C GLU A 274 1.23 9.80 5.24
N LEU A 275 2.06 10.69 4.70
CA LEU A 275 2.16 12.08 5.17
C LEU A 275 0.84 12.87 5.08
N ALA A 276 0.00 12.59 4.09
CA ALA A 276 -1.30 13.22 3.91
C ALA A 276 -2.41 12.63 4.81
N LYS A 277 -2.20 11.44 5.38
CA LYS A 277 -3.18 10.69 6.19
C LYS A 277 -3.75 11.46 7.39
N PRO A 278 -2.96 12.20 8.21
CA PRO A 278 -3.49 12.98 9.32
C PRO A 278 -4.52 14.03 8.86
N LEU A 279 -4.24 14.72 7.75
CA LEU A 279 -5.17 15.70 7.18
C LEU A 279 -6.44 15.02 6.64
N LEU A 280 -6.29 13.87 5.99
CA LEU A 280 -7.42 13.07 5.52
C LEU A 280 -8.34 12.67 6.67
N PHE A 281 -7.81 12.21 7.79
CA PHE A 281 -8.59 11.82 8.95
C PHE A 281 -9.36 13.01 9.57
N ALA A 282 -8.70 14.16 9.71
CA ALA A 282 -9.36 15.37 10.15
C ALA A 282 -10.48 15.80 9.20
N ALA A 283 -10.24 15.78 7.90
CA ALA A 283 -11.21 16.11 6.87
C ALA A 283 -12.44 15.18 6.91
N LEU A 284 -12.23 13.87 7.08
CA LEU A 284 -13.32 12.88 7.19
C LEU A 284 -14.22 13.15 8.42
N VAL A 285 -13.64 13.58 9.55
CA VAL A 285 -14.43 13.97 10.74
C VAL A 285 -15.30 15.19 10.44
N LEU A 286 -14.74 16.19 9.75
CA LEU A 286 -15.50 17.39 9.38
C LEU A 286 -16.59 17.08 8.35
N VAL A 287 -16.33 16.19 7.38
CA VAL A 287 -17.35 15.70 6.43
C VAL A 287 -18.50 15.04 7.17
N GLY A 288 -18.21 14.13 8.09
CA GLY A 288 -19.24 13.46 8.91
C GLY A 288 -20.12 14.45 9.68
N ALA A 289 -19.52 15.51 10.20
CA ALA A 289 -20.22 16.57 10.90
C ALA A 289 -21.16 17.38 9.99
N GLY A 290 -20.72 17.72 8.79
CA GLY A 290 -21.47 18.56 7.85
C GLY A 290 -22.87 18.01 7.49
N PHE A 291 -23.02 16.68 7.45
CA PHE A 291 -24.31 16.05 7.17
C PHE A 291 -25.27 16.01 8.36
N THR A 292 -24.76 16.06 9.59
CA THR A 292 -25.55 15.87 10.81
C THR A 292 -25.93 17.17 11.51
N THR A 293 -25.23 18.27 11.22
CA THR A 293 -25.48 19.58 11.82
C THR A 293 -26.73 20.30 11.27
N ARG A 294 -27.31 19.83 10.15
CA ARG A 294 -28.53 20.41 9.59
C ARG A 294 -29.77 20.02 10.40
N PRO A 295 -30.71 20.98 10.65
CA PRO A 295 -31.93 20.71 11.39
C PRO A 295 -32.74 19.53 10.85
N ALA A 296 -33.42 18.77 11.74
CA ALA A 296 -34.23 17.60 11.40
C ALA A 296 -35.37 17.88 10.40
N ARG A 297 -35.75 19.15 10.23
CA ARG A 297 -36.84 19.59 9.34
C ARG A 297 -36.56 19.36 7.86
N VAL A 298 -35.30 19.07 7.46
CA VAL A 298 -34.90 18.87 6.06
C VAL A 298 -34.62 17.38 5.83
N GLY A 299 -35.66 16.58 5.68
CA GLY A 299 -35.59 15.17 5.27
C GLY A 299 -35.26 14.15 6.39
N PRO A 300 -35.53 12.85 6.16
CA PRO A 300 -35.30 11.79 7.14
C PRO A 300 -33.80 11.63 7.47
N ALA A 301 -33.52 11.40 8.75
CA ALA A 301 -32.14 11.25 9.27
C ALA A 301 -31.38 10.10 8.56
N SER A 302 -32.08 9.04 8.15
CA SER A 302 -31.50 7.89 7.42
C SER A 302 -30.85 8.29 6.10
N ILE A 303 -31.48 9.18 5.32
CA ILE A 303 -30.93 9.64 4.03
C ILE A 303 -29.65 10.47 4.27
N LYS A 304 -29.61 11.29 5.31
CA LYS A 304 -28.41 12.09 5.63
C LYS A 304 -27.23 11.19 6.02
N VAL A 305 -27.47 10.18 6.85
CA VAL A 305 -26.46 9.19 7.22
C VAL A 305 -25.96 8.41 6.01
N LEU A 306 -26.89 8.00 5.13
CA LEU A 306 -26.53 7.31 3.89
C LEU A 306 -25.66 8.18 2.98
N LEU A 307 -26.06 9.43 2.74
CA LEU A 307 -25.27 10.38 1.93
C LEU A 307 -23.88 10.63 2.52
N ALA A 308 -23.80 10.77 3.84
CA ALA A 308 -22.53 10.94 4.52
C ALA A 308 -21.63 9.69 4.39
N ALA A 309 -22.20 8.49 4.54
CA ALA A 309 -21.48 7.24 4.33
C ALA A 309 -20.98 7.10 2.89
N LEU A 310 -21.83 7.43 1.91
CA LEU A 310 -21.45 7.45 0.48
C LEU A 310 -20.35 8.47 0.20
N THR A 311 -20.36 9.62 0.89
CA THR A 311 -19.30 10.62 0.74
C THR A 311 -17.97 10.12 1.30
N VAL A 312 -17.98 9.48 2.48
CA VAL A 312 -16.77 8.86 3.07
C VAL A 312 -16.21 7.79 2.14
N LEU A 313 -17.05 6.89 1.61
CA LEU A 313 -16.63 5.87 0.65
C LEU A 313 -16.13 6.53 -0.65
N GLY A 314 -16.78 7.57 -1.14
CA GLY A 314 -16.37 8.30 -2.33
C GLY A 314 -14.96 8.91 -2.15
N ILE A 315 -14.66 9.52 -1.00
CA ILE A 315 -13.34 10.07 -0.68
C ILE A 315 -12.29 8.94 -0.63
N TYR A 316 -12.62 7.81 -0.01
CA TYR A 316 -11.73 6.65 0.05
C TYR A 316 -11.39 6.11 -1.35
N TYR A 317 -12.41 5.88 -2.19
CA TYR A 317 -12.18 5.40 -3.56
C TYR A 317 -11.48 6.45 -4.43
N PHE A 318 -11.77 7.72 -4.22
CA PHE A 318 -11.05 8.81 -4.89
C PHE A 318 -9.57 8.80 -4.50
N SER A 319 -9.25 8.60 -3.21
CA SER A 319 -7.86 8.45 -2.76
C SER A 319 -7.17 7.23 -3.37
N THR A 320 -7.86 6.09 -3.46
CA THR A 320 -7.33 4.90 -4.12
C THR A 320 -7.11 5.12 -5.61
N PHE A 321 -8.07 5.76 -6.29
CA PHE A 321 -7.96 6.07 -7.70
C PHE A 321 -6.79 7.00 -8.04
N THR A 322 -6.58 8.07 -7.23
CA THR A 322 -5.43 8.97 -7.44
C THR A 322 -4.10 8.26 -7.21
N LYS A 323 -4.00 7.31 -6.26
CA LYS A 323 -2.81 6.49 -6.07
C LYS A 323 -2.50 5.65 -7.30
N VAL A 324 -3.50 4.93 -7.83
CA VAL A 324 -3.35 4.13 -9.06
C VAL A 324 -2.91 4.98 -10.26
N LEU A 325 -3.43 6.20 -10.39
CA LEU A 325 -2.97 7.13 -11.44
C LEU A 325 -1.51 7.54 -11.28
N ALA A 326 -1.04 7.73 -10.04
CA ALA A 326 0.35 8.08 -9.79
C ALA A 326 1.31 6.88 -9.97
N GLU A 327 0.90 5.69 -9.57
CA GLU A 327 1.65 4.45 -9.81
C GLU A 327 1.84 4.18 -11.32
N ASN A 328 0.87 4.58 -12.14
CA ASN A 328 0.96 4.57 -13.59
C ASN A 328 1.61 5.84 -14.19
N GLU A 329 2.25 6.67 -13.39
CA GLU A 329 2.98 7.89 -13.80
C GLU A 329 2.12 8.95 -14.51
N ARG A 330 0.77 8.90 -14.35
CA ARG A 330 -0.16 9.87 -14.95
C ARG A 330 -0.23 11.19 -14.18
N ILE A 331 0.02 11.15 -12.87
CA ILE A 331 0.07 12.32 -11.99
C ILE A 331 1.23 12.17 -11.02
N SER A 332 1.70 13.28 -10.44
CA SER A 332 2.79 13.22 -9.46
C SER A 332 2.36 12.53 -8.15
N PRO A 333 3.26 11.79 -7.45
CA PRO A 333 2.99 11.19 -6.16
C PRO A 333 2.44 12.17 -5.12
N PHE A 334 2.97 13.39 -5.11
CA PHE A 334 2.49 14.47 -4.23
C PHE A 334 1.03 14.84 -4.54
N ALA A 335 0.69 15.09 -5.80
CA ALA A 335 -0.69 15.43 -6.17
C ALA A 335 -1.66 14.30 -5.81
N ALA A 336 -1.31 13.04 -6.07
CA ALA A 336 -2.14 11.88 -5.75
C ALA A 336 -2.46 11.77 -4.25
N ALA A 337 -1.50 12.11 -3.41
CA ALA A 337 -1.62 12.01 -1.96
C ALA A 337 -2.43 13.16 -1.34
N TRP A 338 -2.18 14.39 -1.80
CA TRP A 338 -2.74 15.59 -1.17
C TRP A 338 -4.08 16.05 -1.76
N LEU A 339 -4.40 15.66 -3.00
CA LEU A 339 -5.67 16.03 -3.65
C LEU A 339 -6.90 15.49 -2.88
N PRO A 340 -6.98 14.22 -2.46
CA PRO A 340 -8.15 13.70 -1.75
C PRO A 340 -8.42 14.40 -0.40
N PRO A 341 -7.45 14.59 0.51
CA PRO A 341 -7.71 15.28 1.77
C PRO A 341 -8.05 16.76 1.58
N THR A 342 -7.48 17.46 0.59
CA THR A 342 -7.81 18.86 0.31
C THR A 342 -9.22 19.01 -0.25
N VAL A 343 -9.65 18.14 -1.16
CA VAL A 343 -11.03 18.10 -1.67
C VAL A 343 -12.01 17.76 -0.55
N ALA A 344 -11.70 16.76 0.29
CA ALA A 344 -12.53 16.41 1.43
C ALA A 344 -12.69 17.58 2.42
N LEU A 345 -11.59 18.27 2.71
CA LEU A 345 -11.60 19.44 3.59
C LEU A 345 -12.43 20.60 2.98
N ALA A 346 -12.27 20.89 1.70
CA ALA A 346 -13.05 21.90 1.01
C ALA A 346 -14.56 21.59 1.04
N LEU A 347 -14.94 20.34 0.76
CA LEU A 347 -16.33 19.87 0.86
C LEU A 347 -16.89 20.02 2.27
N ALA A 348 -16.11 19.62 3.28
CA ALA A 348 -16.52 19.73 4.68
C ALA A 348 -16.74 21.18 5.11
N LEU A 349 -15.78 22.06 4.78
CA LEU A 349 -15.87 23.48 5.10
C LEU A 349 -17.06 24.14 4.41
N THR A 350 -17.27 23.86 3.12
CA THR A 350 -18.44 24.37 2.39
C THR A 350 -19.75 23.92 3.05
N GLN A 351 -19.87 22.66 3.45
CA GLN A 351 -21.08 22.16 4.13
C GLN A 351 -21.30 22.83 5.48
N LEU A 352 -20.23 23.01 6.28
CA LEU A 352 -20.35 23.62 7.62
C LEU A 352 -20.67 25.10 7.53
N LEU A 353 -20.05 25.86 6.63
CA LEU A 353 -20.32 27.29 6.43
C LEU A 353 -21.76 27.54 5.96
N VAL A 354 -22.26 26.75 4.99
CA VAL A 354 -23.67 26.83 4.55
C VAL A 354 -24.66 26.56 5.70
N VAL A 355 -24.26 25.78 6.70
CA VAL A 355 -25.10 25.51 7.89
C VAL A 355 -25.02 26.65 8.91
N GLU A 356 -23.93 27.41 8.95
CA GLU A 356 -23.76 28.56 9.84
C GLU A 356 -24.46 29.82 9.31
N ASP A 357 -24.43 30.04 7.99
CA ASP A 357 -25.05 31.22 7.35
C ASP A 357 -26.58 31.10 7.14
N GLY A 358 -27.16 29.94 7.29
CA GLY A 358 -28.61 29.64 7.16
C GLY A 358 -29.28 29.25 8.46
#